data_5c7cfe7bade4e180783f0dd04cfb699c
#
_entry.id   5c7cfe7bade4e180783f0dd04cfb699c
#
_cell.length_a   1.000
_cell.length_b   1.000
_cell.length_c   1.000
_cell.angle_alpha   90.00
_cell.angle_beta   90.00
_cell.angle_gamma   90.00
#
_symmetry.space_group_name_H-M   'P 1'
#
loop_
_entity.id
_entity.type
_entity.pdbx_description
1 polymer ?
#
loop_
_entity_poly.entity_id
_entity_poly.type
_entity_poly.pdbx_seq_one_letter_code
_entity_poly.pdbx_strand_id
1 'polypeptide(L)'
;MKNLKRILPMLLALVMVFSLVIGTSAYAAETVKVICPYGAGGVADLVTREYAKAANNVQSDYNFIVENLTGGDGFVANATFSEEAPDTKDLLVMGYGVCYRVDAAAKYDTEEVDFDLTKNVPFCTIDDRTWIMFGKPGTTLADVLAKAKDGGIKMSGGNPLSDPHLALGTLILAEGGKVQPIPYDGGAEQKKGLTDGEVDVFVGGSPVTTADVEAGTLVPLLAFSDKPFEGFVGPDGNAIVVPCIVGEGKAPELNPDNDYSASILAGGGGLATHEGCDPAFREAMIETAKKVWADGEFSGWVAGALLNNFQKYGDEAVDFYGVAREKAMNAYAILFGE
;
A
#
# COMPACT_ATOMS: atom_id res chain seq x y z
N MET A 1 -64.31 43.18 7.49
CA MET A 1 -62.93 43.69 7.57
C MET A 1 -62.16 43.25 8.82
N LYS A 2 -62.81 42.98 9.97
CA LYS A 2 -62.11 42.53 11.21
C LYS A 2 -61.50 41.12 11.14
N ASN A 3 -62.07 40.21 10.38
CA ASN A 3 -61.57 38.82 10.26
C ASN A 3 -60.35 38.69 9.32
N LEU A 4 -60.20 39.56 8.32
CA LEU A 4 -59.07 39.54 7.39
C LEU A 4 -57.75 39.91 8.04
N LYS A 5 -57.78 40.80 9.09
CA LYS A 5 -56.58 41.21 9.88
C LYS A 5 -56.08 40.10 10.82
N ARG A 6 -56.89 39.07 11.11
CA ARG A 6 -56.46 37.93 11.95
C ARG A 6 -56.03 36.71 11.10
N ILE A 7 -56.54 36.59 9.88
CA ILE A 7 -56.19 35.46 8.96
C ILE A 7 -54.86 35.71 8.30
N LEU A 8 -54.47 36.94 7.97
CA LEU A 8 -53.23 37.29 7.29
C LEU A 8 -51.98 36.90 8.09
N PRO A 9 -51.87 37.21 9.42
CA PRO A 9 -50.69 36.78 10.20
C PRO A 9 -50.66 35.25 10.42
N MET A 10 -51.81 34.58 10.46
CA MET A 10 -51.88 33.14 10.58
C MET A 10 -51.47 32.43 9.30
N LEU A 11 -51.79 32.95 8.11
CA LEU A 11 -51.30 32.49 6.82
C LEU A 11 -49.79 32.75 6.66
N LEU A 12 -49.27 33.90 7.10
CA LEU A 12 -47.84 34.17 7.08
C LEU A 12 -47.06 33.24 8.04
N ALA A 13 -47.63 32.97 9.22
CA ALA A 13 -47.01 32.02 10.16
C ALA A 13 -47.02 30.57 9.59
N LEU A 14 -48.09 30.17 8.90
CA LEU A 14 -48.20 28.87 8.25
C LEU A 14 -47.18 28.74 7.07
N VAL A 15 -46.99 29.78 6.29
CA VAL A 15 -46.00 29.83 5.20
C VAL A 15 -44.55 29.83 5.76
N MET A 16 -44.29 30.53 6.89
CA MET A 16 -42.97 30.44 7.56
C MET A 16 -42.71 29.04 8.15
N VAL A 17 -43.72 28.37 8.70
CA VAL A 17 -43.57 27.00 9.21
C VAL A 17 -43.39 26.00 8.07
N PHE A 18 -44.08 26.21 6.92
CA PHE A 18 -43.87 25.36 5.74
C PHE A 18 -42.53 25.62 5.03
N SER A 19 -42.00 26.84 5.07
CA SER A 19 -40.63 27.13 4.53
C SER A 19 -39.51 26.64 5.45
N LEU A 20 -39.76 26.43 6.75
CA LEU A 20 -38.81 25.77 7.65
C LEU A 20 -38.85 24.23 7.55
N VAL A 21 -39.90 23.64 6.95
CA VAL A 21 -40.06 22.18 6.76
C VAL A 21 -39.55 21.75 5.36
N ILE A 22 -39.22 22.69 4.46
CA ILE A 22 -38.31 22.40 3.35
C ILE A 22 -36.88 22.39 3.98
N GLY A 23 -36.79 21.61 5.05
CA GLY A 23 -35.55 21.28 5.69
C GLY A 23 -34.66 20.61 4.67
N THR A 24 -33.48 21.09 4.55
CA THR A 24 -32.35 20.32 4.12
C THR A 24 -32.53 18.88 4.63
N SER A 25 -33.01 17.99 3.77
CA SER A 25 -32.73 16.57 3.98
C SER A 25 -31.20 16.56 4.03
N ALA A 26 -30.66 16.56 5.23
CA ALA A 26 -29.29 16.13 5.41
C ALA A 26 -29.29 14.69 4.88
N TYR A 27 -28.97 14.52 3.61
CA TYR A 27 -28.67 13.21 3.08
C TYR A 27 -27.55 12.69 3.97
N ALA A 28 -27.84 11.66 4.75
CA ALA A 28 -26.79 10.98 5.49
C ALA A 28 -25.76 10.52 4.46
N ALA A 29 -24.50 10.84 4.71
CA ALA A 29 -23.41 10.40 3.84
C ALA A 29 -23.52 8.88 3.60
N GLU A 30 -23.42 8.47 2.36
CA GLU A 30 -23.49 7.06 2.01
C GLU A 30 -22.20 6.37 2.50
N THR A 31 -22.34 5.24 3.19
CA THR A 31 -21.16 4.52 3.69
C THR A 31 -20.48 3.78 2.54
N VAL A 32 -19.19 4.01 2.40
CA VAL A 32 -18.28 3.33 1.49
C VAL A 32 -17.28 2.55 2.34
N LYS A 33 -17.32 1.23 2.27
CA LYS A 33 -16.36 0.37 2.91
C LYS A 33 -15.08 0.33 2.07
N VAL A 34 -13.94 0.49 2.72
CA VAL A 34 -12.62 0.34 2.10
C VAL A 34 -12.00 -0.93 2.65
N ILE A 35 -11.99 -1.99 1.85
CA ILE A 35 -11.47 -3.29 2.22
C ILE A 35 -9.95 -3.26 2.11
N CYS A 36 -9.26 -3.39 3.24
CA CYS A 36 -7.80 -3.49 3.31
C CYS A 36 -7.39 -4.96 3.45
N PRO A 37 -6.64 -5.54 2.49
CA PRO A 37 -6.29 -6.96 2.46
C PRO A 37 -5.20 -7.36 3.44
N TYR A 38 -4.70 -6.44 4.26
CA TYR A 38 -3.56 -6.66 5.14
C TYR A 38 -3.89 -6.38 6.60
N GLY A 39 -3.07 -6.92 7.51
CA GLY A 39 -3.25 -6.80 8.95
C GLY A 39 -3.21 -5.36 9.45
N ALA A 40 -3.99 -5.09 10.50
CA ALA A 40 -4.05 -3.79 11.16
C ALA A 40 -2.66 -3.34 11.67
N GLY A 41 -2.35 -2.05 11.52
CA GLY A 41 -1.05 -1.46 11.89
C GLY A 41 0.08 -1.73 10.91
N GLY A 42 -0.16 -2.46 9.82
CA GLY A 42 0.76 -2.54 8.68
C GLY A 42 0.72 -1.28 7.81
N VAL A 43 1.70 -1.11 6.91
CA VAL A 43 1.79 0.10 6.08
C VAL A 43 0.51 0.35 5.28
N ALA A 44 -0.02 -0.67 4.61
CA ALA A 44 -1.24 -0.52 3.82
C ALA A 44 -2.46 -0.09 4.67
N ASP A 45 -2.60 -0.63 5.88
CA ASP A 45 -3.67 -0.25 6.81
C ASP A 45 -3.53 1.20 7.26
N LEU A 46 -2.32 1.62 7.64
CA LEU A 46 -2.04 2.99 8.07
C LEU A 46 -2.34 4.00 6.96
N VAL A 47 -1.83 3.76 5.75
CA VAL A 47 -2.08 4.62 4.57
C VAL A 47 -3.57 4.69 4.27
N THR A 48 -4.26 3.55 4.28
CA THR A 48 -5.70 3.49 3.97
C THR A 48 -6.53 4.27 4.99
N ARG A 49 -6.20 4.19 6.29
CA ARG A 49 -6.91 4.94 7.33
C ARG A 49 -6.68 6.44 7.23
N GLU A 50 -5.46 6.87 6.95
CA GLU A 50 -5.18 8.31 6.74
C GLU A 50 -5.84 8.82 5.46
N TYR A 51 -5.85 8.03 4.39
CA TYR A 51 -6.61 8.36 3.18
C TYR A 51 -8.11 8.49 3.47
N ALA A 52 -8.73 7.51 4.13
CA ALA A 52 -10.15 7.51 4.46
C ALA A 52 -10.53 8.71 5.35
N LYS A 53 -9.69 9.04 6.34
CA LYS A 53 -9.85 10.23 7.17
C LYS A 53 -9.82 11.51 6.34
N ALA A 54 -8.84 11.68 5.47
CA ALA A 54 -8.75 12.84 4.59
C ALA A 54 -9.93 12.89 3.59
N ALA A 55 -10.34 11.75 3.03
CA ALA A 55 -11.50 11.65 2.15
C ALA A 55 -12.79 12.09 2.85
N ASN A 56 -13.00 11.71 4.10
CA ASN A 56 -14.13 12.16 4.90
C ASN A 56 -14.11 13.68 5.20
N ASN A 57 -12.94 14.31 5.16
CA ASN A 57 -12.79 15.74 5.39
C ASN A 57 -13.05 16.59 4.12
N VAL A 58 -12.70 16.07 2.93
CA VAL A 58 -12.73 16.85 1.68
C VAL A 58 -14.04 16.75 0.90
N GLN A 59 -14.97 15.89 1.34
CA GLN A 59 -16.31 15.74 0.76
C GLN A 59 -17.32 15.29 1.83
N SER A 60 -18.62 15.36 1.54
CA SER A 60 -19.72 15.04 2.47
C SER A 60 -20.71 14.01 1.96
N ASP A 61 -20.56 13.56 0.72
CA ASP A 61 -21.53 12.65 0.08
C ASP A 61 -21.33 11.19 0.53
N TYR A 62 -20.09 10.86 0.91
CA TYR A 62 -19.66 9.53 1.32
C TYR A 62 -18.99 9.56 2.69
N ASN A 63 -19.14 8.45 3.42
CA ASN A 63 -18.46 8.17 4.68
C ASN A 63 -17.59 6.92 4.53
N PHE A 64 -16.29 7.10 4.42
CA PHE A 64 -15.32 6.01 4.23
C PHE A 64 -14.99 5.34 5.55
N ILE A 65 -15.15 4.04 5.61
CA ILE A 65 -14.77 3.19 6.75
C ILE A 65 -13.82 2.08 6.29
N VAL A 66 -12.77 1.81 7.06
CA VAL A 66 -11.75 0.81 6.71
C VAL A 66 -12.01 -0.49 7.45
N GLU A 67 -12.11 -1.58 6.70
CA GLU A 67 -12.22 -2.94 7.22
C GLU A 67 -11.03 -3.79 6.74
N ASN A 68 -10.38 -4.51 7.65
CA ASN A 68 -9.30 -5.42 7.29
C ASN A 68 -9.87 -6.81 6.99
N LEU A 69 -9.53 -7.36 5.81
CA LEU A 69 -9.86 -8.72 5.39
C LEU A 69 -8.57 -9.41 4.94
N THR A 70 -7.90 -10.07 5.86
CA THR A 70 -6.58 -10.69 5.63
C THR A 70 -6.68 -12.10 5.07
N GLY A 71 -5.59 -12.60 4.51
CA GLY A 71 -5.43 -13.97 4.05
C GLY A 71 -4.78 -14.05 2.66
N GLY A 72 -3.89 -15.06 2.48
CA GLY A 72 -3.20 -15.29 1.22
C GLY A 72 -2.41 -14.10 0.70
N ASP A 73 -1.92 -13.23 1.60
CA ASP A 73 -1.22 -11.99 1.25
C ASP A 73 -2.03 -11.13 0.25
N GLY A 74 -3.33 -10.94 0.56
CA GLY A 74 -4.28 -10.14 -0.20
C GLY A 74 -5.20 -10.93 -1.14
N PHE A 75 -4.97 -12.19 -1.39
CA PHE A 75 -5.82 -12.98 -2.31
C PHE A 75 -7.25 -13.11 -1.79
N VAL A 76 -7.45 -13.37 -0.50
CA VAL A 76 -8.80 -13.50 0.09
C VAL A 76 -9.64 -12.25 -0.13
N ALA A 77 -9.08 -11.06 0.12
CA ALA A 77 -9.81 -9.81 -0.08
C ALA A 77 -10.11 -9.55 -1.56
N ASN A 78 -9.13 -9.82 -2.46
CA ASN A 78 -9.33 -9.65 -3.89
C ASN A 78 -10.39 -10.61 -4.46
N ALA A 79 -10.37 -11.86 -4.02
CA ALA A 79 -11.39 -12.85 -4.38
C ALA A 79 -12.78 -12.42 -3.88
N THR A 80 -12.89 -12.09 -2.59
CA THR A 80 -14.16 -11.65 -1.99
C THR A 80 -14.72 -10.44 -2.74
N PHE A 81 -13.90 -9.43 -3.03
CA PHE A 81 -14.34 -8.22 -3.72
C PHE A 81 -14.74 -8.51 -5.18
N SER A 82 -14.04 -9.42 -5.88
CA SER A 82 -14.39 -9.81 -7.25
C SER A 82 -15.73 -10.53 -7.36
N GLU A 83 -16.23 -11.11 -6.26
CA GLU A 83 -17.52 -11.80 -6.18
C GLU A 83 -18.66 -10.92 -5.65
N GLU A 84 -18.37 -9.66 -5.27
CA GLU A 84 -19.42 -8.71 -4.89
C GLU A 84 -20.36 -8.39 -6.05
N ALA A 85 -21.52 -7.82 -5.71
CA ALA A 85 -22.46 -7.35 -6.73
C ALA A 85 -21.80 -6.26 -7.59
N PRO A 86 -21.99 -6.28 -8.92
CA PRO A 86 -21.35 -5.30 -9.81
C PRO A 86 -21.62 -3.83 -9.46
N ASP A 87 -22.76 -3.54 -8.81
CA ASP A 87 -23.15 -2.20 -8.37
C ASP A 87 -22.68 -1.86 -6.94
N THR A 88 -21.79 -2.67 -6.37
CA THR A 88 -21.19 -2.37 -5.05
C THR A 88 -20.54 -1.00 -5.04
N LYS A 89 -20.66 -0.30 -3.91
CA LYS A 89 -19.94 0.95 -3.64
C LYS A 89 -18.75 0.74 -2.70
N ASP A 90 -18.46 -0.49 -2.34
CA ASP A 90 -17.26 -0.79 -1.59
C ASP A 90 -16.01 -0.55 -2.46
N LEU A 91 -14.91 -0.27 -1.83
CA LEU A 91 -13.59 -0.09 -2.45
C LEU A 91 -12.63 -1.15 -1.94
N LEU A 92 -11.71 -1.54 -2.79
CA LEU A 92 -10.64 -2.46 -2.43
C LEU A 92 -9.30 -1.73 -2.42
N VAL A 93 -8.50 -1.91 -1.37
CA VAL A 93 -7.07 -1.59 -1.44
C VAL A 93 -6.38 -2.67 -2.25
N MET A 94 -5.95 -2.32 -3.44
CA MET A 94 -5.30 -3.24 -4.38
C MET A 94 -3.78 -2.99 -4.36
N GLY A 95 -3.03 -3.92 -3.79
CA GLY A 95 -1.56 -3.89 -3.85
C GLY A 95 -1.06 -4.22 -5.25
N TYR A 96 0.06 -3.64 -5.67
CA TYR A 96 0.67 -3.98 -6.97
C TYR A 96 1.01 -5.47 -7.05
N GLY A 97 1.45 -6.06 -5.92
CA GLY A 97 1.86 -7.45 -5.80
C GLY A 97 0.81 -8.47 -6.24
N VAL A 98 -0.46 -8.22 -5.97
CA VAL A 98 -1.53 -9.15 -6.32
C VAL A 98 -1.59 -9.38 -7.84
N CYS A 99 -1.40 -8.31 -8.65
CA CYS A 99 -1.53 -8.41 -10.10
C CYS A 99 -0.53 -9.37 -10.72
N TYR A 100 0.74 -9.26 -10.34
CA TYR A 100 1.77 -10.12 -10.94
C TYR A 100 1.87 -11.49 -10.28
N ARG A 101 1.37 -11.65 -9.04
CA ARG A 101 1.25 -12.98 -8.43
C ARG A 101 0.21 -13.85 -9.13
N VAL A 102 -0.92 -13.26 -9.55
CA VAL A 102 -1.91 -13.96 -10.40
C VAL A 102 -1.26 -14.45 -11.69
N ASP A 103 -0.42 -13.63 -12.33
CA ASP A 103 0.29 -14.05 -13.54
C ASP A 103 1.35 -15.12 -13.29
N ALA A 104 2.10 -14.95 -12.19
CA ALA A 104 3.11 -15.94 -11.79
C ALA A 104 2.46 -17.28 -11.46
N ALA A 105 1.30 -17.28 -10.79
CA ALA A 105 0.52 -18.47 -10.53
C ALA A 105 0.14 -19.18 -11.84
N ALA A 106 -0.37 -18.43 -12.81
CA ALA A 106 -0.76 -18.98 -14.11
C ALA A 106 0.44 -19.50 -14.94
N LYS A 107 1.61 -18.84 -14.84
CA LYS A 107 2.81 -19.19 -15.63
C LYS A 107 3.63 -20.29 -14.99
N TYR A 108 3.77 -20.29 -13.66
CA TYR A 108 4.71 -21.13 -12.91
C TYR A 108 4.03 -22.16 -12.01
N ASP A 109 2.69 -22.23 -12.00
CA ASP A 109 1.91 -23.15 -11.15
C ASP A 109 2.30 -23.03 -9.65
N THR A 110 2.41 -21.80 -9.17
CA THR A 110 2.95 -21.49 -7.83
C THR A 110 1.90 -21.49 -6.73
N GLU A 111 0.65 -21.13 -7.07
CA GLU A 111 -0.48 -21.05 -6.15
C GLU A 111 -1.80 -21.16 -6.93
N GLU A 112 -2.87 -21.56 -6.25
CA GLU A 112 -4.20 -21.61 -6.84
C GLU A 112 -4.82 -20.21 -6.84
N VAL A 113 -5.40 -19.81 -7.99
CA VAL A 113 -6.12 -18.54 -8.15
C VAL A 113 -7.52 -18.90 -8.67
N ASP A 114 -8.52 -18.68 -7.83
CA ASP A 114 -9.93 -19.02 -8.07
C ASP A 114 -10.84 -17.80 -8.29
N PHE A 115 -10.23 -16.64 -8.55
CA PHE A 115 -10.97 -15.39 -8.78
C PHE A 115 -10.51 -14.66 -10.05
N ASP A 116 -11.40 -13.81 -10.57
CA ASP A 116 -11.12 -12.97 -11.75
C ASP A 116 -10.64 -11.58 -11.31
N LEU A 117 -9.32 -11.38 -11.34
CA LEU A 117 -8.71 -10.11 -10.97
C LEU A 117 -9.15 -8.95 -11.88
N THR A 118 -9.61 -9.20 -13.10
CA THR A 118 -10.03 -8.14 -14.04
C THR A 118 -11.26 -7.38 -13.54
N LYS A 119 -12.03 -7.98 -12.64
CA LYS A 119 -13.16 -7.32 -11.98
C LYS A 119 -12.73 -6.23 -10.98
N ASN A 120 -11.51 -6.25 -10.51
CA ASN A 120 -10.95 -5.29 -9.55
C ASN A 120 -10.19 -4.21 -10.34
N VAL A 121 -10.82 -3.05 -10.59
CA VAL A 121 -10.28 -2.02 -11.49
C VAL A 121 -9.70 -0.85 -10.69
N PRO A 122 -8.36 -0.69 -10.63
CA PRO A 122 -7.75 0.41 -9.90
C PRO A 122 -8.14 1.77 -10.51
N PHE A 123 -8.35 2.78 -9.64
CA PHE A 123 -8.70 4.12 -10.08
C PHE A 123 -7.81 5.22 -9.52
N CYS A 124 -7.02 4.95 -8.47
CA CYS A 124 -6.01 5.86 -7.97
C CYS A 124 -4.90 5.12 -7.24
N THR A 125 -3.74 5.76 -7.11
CA THR A 125 -2.67 5.34 -6.21
C THR A 125 -2.79 6.09 -4.88
N ILE A 126 -2.53 5.40 -3.76
CA ILE A 126 -2.51 6.00 -2.43
C ILE A 126 -1.22 5.71 -1.67
N ASP A 127 -0.46 4.72 -2.12
CA ASP A 127 0.74 4.22 -1.47
C ASP A 127 1.80 3.91 -2.52
N ASP A 128 2.93 4.57 -2.40
CA ASP A 128 4.15 4.25 -3.14
C ASP A 128 5.34 4.34 -2.18
N ARG A 129 6.00 3.22 -2.00
CA ARG A 129 7.06 3.07 -1.01
C ARG A 129 8.32 2.47 -1.61
N THR A 130 9.44 2.89 -1.07
CA THR A 130 10.71 2.19 -1.26
C THR A 130 10.77 1.01 -0.31
N TRP A 131 11.05 -0.17 -0.84
CA TRP A 131 11.38 -1.33 -0.01
C TRP A 131 12.76 -1.14 0.62
N ILE A 132 12.87 -1.40 1.93
CA ILE A 132 14.10 -1.25 2.68
C ILE A 132 14.34 -2.54 3.47
N MET A 133 15.56 -3.06 3.39
CA MET A 133 16.00 -4.17 4.22
C MET A 133 16.47 -3.67 5.57
N PHE A 134 15.95 -4.29 6.63
CA PHE A 134 16.30 -4.00 8.02
C PHE A 134 16.91 -5.22 8.68
N GLY A 135 17.87 -4.96 9.56
CA GLY A 135 18.46 -5.93 10.49
C GLY A 135 18.30 -5.50 11.95
N LYS A 136 18.71 -6.37 12.85
CA LYS A 136 18.86 -6.04 14.28
C LYS A 136 20.07 -5.11 14.52
N PRO A 137 20.12 -4.41 15.65
CA PRO A 137 21.30 -3.64 16.02
C PRO A 137 22.58 -4.49 15.94
N GLY A 138 23.58 -3.93 15.27
CA GLY A 138 24.86 -4.60 15.04
C GLY A 138 24.93 -5.49 13.79
N THR A 139 23.81 -5.70 13.07
CA THR A 139 23.83 -6.38 11.77
C THR A 139 24.35 -5.43 10.69
N THR A 140 25.22 -5.92 9.81
CA THR A 140 25.69 -5.21 8.63
C THR A 140 25.20 -5.89 7.35
N LEU A 141 25.19 -5.16 6.23
CA LEU A 141 24.87 -5.74 4.92
C LEU A 141 25.86 -6.87 4.56
N ALA A 142 27.15 -6.68 4.89
CA ALA A 142 28.18 -7.70 4.67
C ALA A 142 27.87 -9.02 5.42
N ASP A 143 27.40 -8.94 6.69
CA ASP A 143 27.01 -10.12 7.45
C ASP A 143 25.83 -10.85 6.81
N VAL A 144 24.81 -10.10 6.34
CA VAL A 144 23.65 -10.66 5.65
C VAL A 144 24.08 -11.39 4.38
N LEU A 145 24.91 -10.77 3.54
CA LEU A 145 25.41 -11.36 2.30
C LEU A 145 26.27 -12.60 2.55
N ALA A 146 27.16 -12.54 3.55
CA ALA A 146 27.99 -13.68 3.95
C ALA A 146 27.14 -14.87 4.40
N LYS A 147 26.17 -14.63 5.28
CA LYS A 147 25.26 -15.67 5.78
C LYS A 147 24.39 -16.24 4.67
N ALA A 148 23.92 -15.39 3.73
CA ALA A 148 23.13 -15.85 2.59
C ALA A 148 23.92 -16.85 1.70
N LYS A 149 25.24 -16.65 1.55
CA LYS A 149 26.14 -17.54 0.80
C LYS A 149 26.48 -18.81 1.57
N ASP A 150 26.56 -18.77 2.90
CA ASP A 150 26.96 -19.90 3.78
C ASP A 150 25.79 -20.74 4.26
N GLY A 151 24.64 -20.76 3.63
CA GLY A 151 23.53 -21.62 4.03
C GLY A 151 22.17 -21.00 3.89
N GLY A 152 22.14 -19.71 3.66
CA GLY A 152 20.91 -18.94 3.46
C GLY A 152 20.49 -18.10 4.65
N ILE A 153 19.67 -17.10 4.36
CA ILE A 153 19.06 -16.21 5.37
C ILE A 153 17.56 -16.44 5.43
N LYS A 154 17.00 -16.24 6.63
CA LYS A 154 15.56 -16.18 6.84
C LYS A 154 15.09 -14.75 6.73
N MET A 155 14.07 -14.51 5.92
CA MET A 155 13.40 -13.21 5.86
C MET A 155 11.92 -13.33 6.26
N SER A 156 11.40 -12.34 6.94
CA SER A 156 9.96 -12.22 7.12
C SER A 156 9.30 -11.69 5.84
N GLY A 157 8.20 -12.31 5.43
CA GLY A 157 7.44 -11.91 4.24
C GLY A 157 5.98 -12.36 4.37
N GLY A 158 5.11 -11.88 3.47
CA GLY A 158 3.71 -12.32 3.45
C GLY A 158 3.59 -13.69 2.77
N ASN A 159 4.00 -13.75 1.53
CA ASN A 159 4.05 -14.95 0.70
C ASN A 159 5.47 -15.10 0.13
N PRO A 160 5.96 -16.33 -0.13
CA PRO A 160 7.26 -16.55 -0.78
C PRO A 160 7.46 -15.83 -2.11
N LEU A 161 6.39 -15.34 -2.72
CA LEU A 161 6.39 -14.63 -4.00
C LEU A 161 5.90 -13.17 -3.88
N SER A 162 5.82 -12.63 -2.67
CA SER A 162 5.48 -11.23 -2.43
C SER A 162 6.62 -10.28 -2.87
N ASP A 163 6.29 -9.00 -3.07
CA ASP A 163 7.23 -7.95 -3.49
C ASP A 163 8.54 -7.93 -2.67
N PRO A 164 8.49 -7.96 -1.32
CA PRO A 164 9.70 -7.97 -0.52
C PRO A 164 10.58 -9.20 -0.76
N HIS A 165 9.93 -10.38 -0.97
CA HIS A 165 10.66 -11.61 -1.26
C HIS A 165 11.29 -11.58 -2.66
N LEU A 166 10.56 -11.10 -3.67
CA LEU A 166 11.10 -10.93 -5.03
C LEU A 166 12.30 -9.99 -5.03
N ALA A 167 12.18 -8.83 -4.35
CA ALA A 167 13.24 -7.84 -4.27
C ALA A 167 14.50 -8.40 -3.60
N LEU A 168 14.36 -9.00 -2.43
CA LEU A 168 15.50 -9.59 -1.72
C LEU A 168 15.99 -10.87 -2.40
N GLY A 169 15.08 -11.71 -2.88
CA GLY A 169 15.40 -12.99 -3.52
C GLY A 169 16.27 -12.82 -4.76
N THR A 170 15.91 -11.91 -5.66
CA THR A 170 16.70 -11.61 -6.87
C THR A 170 18.06 -11.01 -6.53
N LEU A 171 18.15 -10.13 -5.55
CA LEU A 171 19.42 -9.57 -5.08
C LEU A 171 20.32 -10.67 -4.51
N ILE A 172 19.80 -11.49 -3.60
CA ILE A 172 20.61 -12.54 -2.93
C ILE A 172 21.01 -13.65 -3.94
N LEU A 173 20.14 -13.96 -4.91
CA LEU A 173 20.48 -14.90 -5.97
C LEU A 173 21.62 -14.36 -6.84
N ALA A 174 21.60 -13.07 -7.21
CA ALA A 174 22.69 -12.42 -7.95
C ALA A 174 24.01 -12.43 -7.16
N GLU A 175 23.95 -12.37 -5.83
CA GLU A 175 25.11 -12.52 -4.94
C GLU A 175 25.55 -13.98 -4.70
N GLY A 176 24.84 -14.97 -5.27
CA GLY A 176 25.15 -16.40 -5.13
C GLY A 176 24.69 -17.00 -3.79
N GLY A 177 23.77 -16.33 -3.10
CA GLY A 177 23.21 -16.78 -1.83
C GLY A 177 21.81 -17.41 -1.95
N LYS A 178 21.19 -17.66 -0.78
CA LYS A 178 19.85 -18.23 -0.66
C LYS A 178 19.01 -17.47 0.36
N VAL A 179 17.70 -17.36 0.08
CA VAL A 179 16.70 -16.78 1.00
C VAL A 179 15.65 -17.83 1.32
N GLN A 180 15.29 -17.92 2.61
CA GLN A 180 14.15 -18.68 3.08
C GLN A 180 13.09 -17.71 3.60
N PRO A 181 11.96 -17.52 2.91
CA PRO A 181 10.87 -16.70 3.39
C PRO A 181 10.13 -17.40 4.52
N ILE A 182 9.78 -16.64 5.56
CA ILE A 182 8.94 -17.07 6.68
C ILE A 182 7.67 -16.20 6.61
N PRO A 183 6.49 -16.81 6.38
CA PRO A 183 5.26 -16.08 6.14
C PRO A 183 4.68 -15.46 7.43
N TYR A 184 4.12 -14.24 7.28
CA TYR A 184 3.36 -13.48 8.28
C TYR A 184 2.24 -12.71 7.59
N ASP A 185 1.13 -12.45 8.28
CA ASP A 185 -0.07 -11.83 7.69
C ASP A 185 0.05 -10.32 7.46
N GLY A 186 1.10 -9.66 7.95
CA GLY A 186 1.29 -8.22 7.75
C GLY A 186 2.63 -7.67 8.23
N GLY A 187 2.96 -6.44 7.79
CA GLY A 187 4.26 -5.82 8.04
C GLY A 187 4.59 -5.63 9.53
N ALA A 188 3.59 -5.43 10.39
CA ALA A 188 3.81 -5.33 11.84
C ALA A 188 4.29 -6.65 12.43
N GLU A 189 3.70 -7.78 12.02
CA GLU A 189 4.11 -9.12 12.47
C GLU A 189 5.45 -9.53 11.85
N GLN A 190 5.69 -9.19 10.59
CA GLN A 190 6.97 -9.40 9.91
C GLN A 190 8.10 -8.70 10.67
N LYS A 191 7.91 -7.44 11.07
CA LYS A 191 8.86 -6.69 11.88
C LYS A 191 9.08 -7.36 13.24
N LYS A 192 8.00 -7.83 13.89
CA LYS A 192 8.09 -8.56 15.17
C LYS A 192 8.92 -9.83 15.03
N GLY A 193 8.76 -10.60 13.96
CA GLY A 193 9.58 -11.79 13.68
C GLY A 193 11.08 -11.49 13.65
N LEU A 194 11.49 -10.33 13.10
CA LEU A 194 12.88 -9.88 13.18
C LEU A 194 13.29 -9.54 14.61
N THR A 195 12.52 -8.73 15.33
CA THR A 195 12.90 -8.33 16.70
C THR A 195 12.96 -9.51 17.67
N ASP A 196 12.08 -10.48 17.53
CA ASP A 196 12.08 -11.73 18.33
C ASP A 196 13.21 -12.71 17.94
N GLY A 197 13.83 -12.52 16.78
CA GLY A 197 14.94 -13.36 16.29
C GLY A 197 14.53 -14.64 15.56
N GLU A 198 13.30 -14.68 15.10
CA GLU A 198 12.78 -15.77 14.27
C GLU A 198 13.35 -15.73 12.86
N VAL A 199 13.64 -14.50 12.38
CA VAL A 199 14.21 -14.22 11.05
C VAL A 199 15.47 -13.37 11.18
N ASP A 200 16.26 -13.31 10.10
CA ASP A 200 17.53 -12.58 10.04
C ASP A 200 17.34 -11.15 9.54
N VAL A 201 16.42 -10.98 8.60
CA VAL A 201 16.10 -9.69 8.00
C VAL A 201 14.59 -9.52 7.81
N PHE A 202 14.18 -8.27 7.78
CA PHE A 202 12.86 -7.80 7.41
C PHE A 202 12.98 -6.85 6.22
N VAL A 203 12.13 -6.99 5.22
CA VAL A 203 12.02 -6.02 4.13
C VAL A 203 10.65 -5.36 4.22
N GLY A 204 10.64 -4.05 4.41
CA GLY A 204 9.41 -3.29 4.67
C GLY A 204 9.50 -1.83 4.29
N GLY A 205 8.44 -1.09 4.56
CA GLY A 205 8.35 0.34 4.31
C GLY A 205 8.59 1.18 5.58
N SER A 206 8.92 2.45 5.37
CA SER A 206 9.23 3.44 6.39
C SER A 206 8.13 3.66 7.44
N PRO A 207 6.81 3.69 7.13
CA PRO A 207 5.79 4.05 8.11
C PRO A 207 5.78 3.18 9.38
N VAL A 208 6.15 1.91 9.25
CA VAL A 208 6.15 0.97 10.38
C VAL A 208 7.53 0.79 11.03
N THR A 209 8.58 1.45 10.51
CA THR A 209 9.97 1.24 10.94
C THR A 209 10.66 2.50 11.47
N THR A 210 10.17 3.70 11.12
CA THR A 210 10.83 4.97 11.48
C THR A 210 11.06 5.09 12.98
N ALA A 211 10.05 4.80 13.81
CA ALA A 211 10.19 4.88 15.26
C ALA A 211 11.19 3.86 15.84
N ASP A 212 11.28 2.67 15.23
CA ASP A 212 12.24 1.65 15.66
C ASP A 212 13.68 1.98 15.25
N VAL A 213 13.85 2.63 14.09
CA VAL A 213 15.17 3.14 13.65
C VAL A 213 15.61 4.28 14.57
N GLU A 214 14.73 5.22 14.91
CA GLU A 214 15.00 6.31 15.83
C GLU A 214 15.33 5.79 17.25
N ALA A 215 14.64 4.76 17.71
CA ALA A 215 14.92 4.10 18.98
C ALA A 215 16.18 3.21 18.94
N GLY A 216 16.76 2.95 17.76
CA GLY A 216 17.91 2.08 17.57
C GLY A 216 17.60 0.59 17.76
N THR A 217 16.33 0.18 17.66
CA THR A 217 15.90 -1.22 17.75
C THR A 217 15.93 -1.93 16.40
N LEU A 218 15.94 -1.16 15.29
CA LEU A 218 16.17 -1.62 13.93
C LEU A 218 17.28 -0.81 13.26
N VAL A 219 18.03 -1.46 12.35
CA VAL A 219 19.04 -0.83 11.49
C VAL A 219 18.63 -0.99 10.05
N PRO A 220 18.43 0.11 9.30
CA PRO A 220 18.21 0.04 7.85
C PRO A 220 19.55 -0.28 7.16
N LEU A 221 19.55 -1.31 6.30
CA LEU A 221 20.76 -1.85 5.69
C LEU A 221 20.88 -1.51 4.20
N LEU A 222 19.77 -1.53 3.47
CA LEU A 222 19.76 -1.40 2.02
C LEU A 222 18.40 -0.95 1.52
N ALA A 223 18.37 0.03 0.62
CA ALA A 223 17.17 0.46 -0.09
C ALA A 223 17.10 -0.19 -1.49
N PHE A 224 15.98 -0.80 -1.82
CA PHE A 224 15.73 -1.39 -3.13
C PHE A 224 15.28 -0.29 -4.12
N SER A 225 16.23 0.56 -4.48
CA SER A 225 16.02 1.78 -5.29
C SER A 225 17.25 2.10 -6.12
N ASP A 226 17.13 3.07 -7.02
CA ASP A 226 18.20 3.61 -7.87
C ASP A 226 18.90 4.81 -7.25
N LYS A 227 18.51 5.21 -6.04
CA LYS A 227 19.12 6.29 -5.24
C LYS A 227 19.04 5.95 -3.76
N PRO A 228 19.96 6.49 -2.93
CA PRO A 228 19.91 6.32 -1.49
C PRO A 228 18.57 6.77 -0.90
N PHE A 229 18.14 6.07 0.15
CA PHE A 229 16.95 6.47 0.90
C PHE A 229 17.36 7.38 2.06
N GLU A 230 16.67 8.51 2.17
CA GLU A 230 16.91 9.53 3.18
C GLU A 230 15.67 9.74 4.05
N GLY A 231 15.85 10.38 5.20
CA GLY A 231 14.78 10.79 6.10
C GLY A 231 14.75 10.02 7.42
N PHE A 232 15.43 8.89 7.55
CA PHE A 232 15.61 8.28 8.86
C PHE A 232 16.55 9.09 9.74
N VAL A 233 16.26 9.08 11.04
CA VAL A 233 17.09 9.66 12.10
C VAL A 233 17.47 8.54 13.06
N GLY A 234 18.73 8.46 13.43
CA GLY A 234 19.23 7.47 14.37
C GLY A 234 19.00 7.85 15.85
N PRO A 235 19.29 6.95 16.77
CA PRO A 235 19.13 7.19 18.22
C PRO A 235 20.02 8.30 18.77
N ASP A 236 21.04 8.69 18.03
CA ASP A 236 21.95 9.81 18.33
C ASP A 236 21.48 11.14 17.74
N GLY A 237 20.31 11.17 17.08
CA GLY A 237 19.74 12.33 16.42
C GLY A 237 20.37 12.65 15.05
N ASN A 238 21.27 11.82 14.55
CA ASN A 238 21.89 12.03 13.25
C ASN A 238 21.04 11.42 12.12
N ALA A 239 21.06 12.09 10.96
CA ALA A 239 20.42 11.55 9.76
C ALA A 239 21.13 10.27 9.29
N ILE A 240 20.33 9.28 8.89
CA ILE A 240 20.80 8.04 8.29
C ILE A 240 20.50 8.07 6.80
N VAL A 241 21.53 7.89 5.99
CA VAL A 241 21.40 7.66 4.54
C VAL A 241 21.55 6.17 4.28
N VAL A 242 20.49 5.53 3.81
CA VAL A 242 20.49 4.10 3.50
C VAL A 242 20.99 3.91 2.07
N PRO A 243 22.07 3.14 1.84
CA PRO A 243 22.60 2.94 0.50
C PRO A 243 21.60 2.21 -0.39
N CYS A 244 21.64 2.48 -1.70
CA CYS A 244 20.77 1.87 -2.70
C CYS A 244 21.41 0.64 -3.36
N ILE A 245 20.64 -0.07 -4.20
CA ILE A 245 21.12 -1.28 -4.89
C ILE A 245 21.74 -1.00 -6.25
N VAL A 246 21.40 0.13 -6.90
CA VAL A 246 22.00 0.57 -8.19
C VAL A 246 22.19 2.08 -8.18
N GLY A 247 23.00 2.61 -9.10
CA GLY A 247 23.18 4.04 -9.29
C GLY A 247 24.18 4.68 -8.34
N GLU A 248 24.10 6.01 -8.21
CA GLU A 248 24.93 6.78 -7.29
C GLU A 248 24.53 6.49 -5.85
N GLY A 249 25.50 6.15 -4.99
CA GLY A 249 25.26 5.72 -3.62
C GLY A 249 24.91 4.23 -3.48
N LYS A 250 25.20 3.43 -4.50
CA LYS A 250 25.12 1.95 -4.42
C LYS A 250 25.96 1.45 -3.24
N ALA A 251 25.42 0.49 -2.50
CA ALA A 251 26.12 -0.17 -1.40
C ALA A 251 27.44 -0.79 -1.88
N PRO A 252 28.57 -0.46 -1.23
CA PRO A 252 29.90 -0.93 -1.66
C PRO A 252 30.10 -2.44 -1.46
N GLU A 253 29.29 -3.09 -0.63
CA GLU A 253 29.31 -4.53 -0.38
C GLU A 253 28.76 -5.36 -1.54
N LEU A 254 27.96 -4.73 -2.42
CA LEU A 254 27.36 -5.39 -3.58
C LEU A 254 28.39 -5.55 -4.71
N ASN A 255 28.40 -6.73 -5.34
CA ASN A 255 29.25 -7.00 -6.48
C ASN A 255 29.02 -5.95 -7.60
N PRO A 256 30.06 -5.22 -8.04
CA PRO A 256 29.91 -4.20 -9.09
C PRO A 256 29.49 -4.78 -10.46
N ASP A 257 29.76 -6.05 -10.71
CA ASP A 257 29.50 -6.71 -12.01
C ASP A 257 28.08 -7.26 -12.12
N ASN A 258 27.31 -7.29 -11.04
CA ASN A 258 25.93 -7.78 -11.03
C ASN A 258 24.91 -6.69 -11.38
N ASP A 259 23.88 -7.06 -12.13
CA ASP A 259 22.68 -6.24 -12.35
C ASP A 259 21.62 -6.56 -11.28
N TYR A 260 21.20 -5.53 -10.54
CA TYR A 260 20.16 -5.63 -9.51
C TYR A 260 18.87 -4.91 -9.90
N SER A 261 18.73 -4.48 -11.15
CA SER A 261 17.55 -3.71 -11.61
C SER A 261 16.23 -4.45 -11.41
N ALA A 262 16.25 -5.79 -11.49
CA ALA A 262 15.10 -6.64 -11.23
C ALA A 262 14.66 -6.65 -9.76
N SER A 263 15.52 -6.21 -8.84
CA SER A 263 15.20 -6.09 -7.41
C SER A 263 14.49 -4.77 -7.07
N ILE A 264 14.39 -3.82 -8.00
CA ILE A 264 13.65 -2.55 -7.82
C ILE A 264 12.20 -2.76 -8.23
N LEU A 265 11.36 -3.11 -7.27
CA LEU A 265 9.94 -3.35 -7.48
C LEU A 265 9.10 -2.20 -6.90
N ALA A 266 7.98 -1.91 -7.54
CA ALA A 266 7.00 -0.98 -6.99
C ALA A 266 6.44 -1.54 -5.69
N GLY A 267 6.57 -0.79 -4.61
CA GLY A 267 5.97 -1.12 -3.32
C GLY A 267 4.72 -0.27 -3.10
N GLY A 268 3.64 -0.88 -2.65
CA GLY A 268 2.42 -0.14 -2.37
C GLY A 268 1.20 -0.58 -3.16
N GLY A 269 0.33 0.39 -3.48
CA GLY A 269 -0.91 0.12 -4.17
C GLY A 269 -1.83 1.34 -4.25
N GLY A 270 -3.07 1.06 -4.60
CA GLY A 270 -4.11 2.06 -4.75
C GLY A 270 -5.47 1.54 -4.33
N LEU A 271 -6.50 2.27 -4.74
CA LEU A 271 -7.88 1.86 -4.53
C LEU A 271 -8.49 1.41 -5.86
N ALA A 272 -9.27 0.35 -5.79
CA ALA A 272 -10.02 -0.20 -6.91
C ALA A 272 -11.53 -0.14 -6.66
N THR A 273 -12.29 0.01 -7.73
CA THR A 273 -13.73 -0.24 -7.81
C THR A 273 -13.98 -1.59 -8.49
N HIS A 274 -15.17 -2.16 -8.30
CA HIS A 274 -15.60 -3.29 -9.14
C HIS A 274 -15.79 -2.83 -10.60
N GLU A 275 -15.52 -3.71 -11.58
CA GLU A 275 -15.63 -3.38 -13.03
C GLU A 275 -17.01 -2.89 -13.45
N GLY A 276 -18.06 -3.46 -12.82
CA GLY A 276 -19.46 -3.14 -13.10
C GLY A 276 -20.02 -1.98 -12.28
N CYS A 277 -19.21 -1.26 -11.50
CA CYS A 277 -19.70 -0.15 -10.69
C CYS A 277 -20.28 0.98 -11.56
N ASP A 278 -21.19 1.77 -10.98
CA ASP A 278 -21.70 2.97 -11.66
C ASP A 278 -20.54 3.88 -12.08
N PRO A 279 -20.44 4.24 -13.38
CA PRO A 279 -19.40 5.17 -13.87
C PRO A 279 -19.39 6.51 -13.13
N ALA A 280 -20.57 7.00 -12.68
CA ALA A 280 -20.63 8.24 -11.90
C ALA A 280 -20.03 8.07 -10.50
N PHE A 281 -20.20 6.90 -9.88
CA PHE A 281 -19.56 6.57 -8.62
C PHE A 281 -18.03 6.49 -8.79
N ARG A 282 -17.54 5.79 -9.82
CA ARG A 282 -16.10 5.72 -10.11
C ARG A 282 -15.48 7.10 -10.32
N GLU A 283 -16.13 7.97 -11.09
CA GLU A 283 -15.67 9.35 -11.31
C GLU A 283 -15.67 10.14 -10.01
N ALA A 284 -16.69 10.01 -9.16
CA ALA A 284 -16.74 10.65 -7.85
C ALA A 284 -15.58 10.19 -6.94
N MET A 285 -15.17 8.92 -7.01
CA MET A 285 -14.02 8.39 -6.27
C MET A 285 -12.69 8.96 -6.80
N ILE A 286 -12.54 9.09 -8.12
CA ILE A 286 -11.38 9.73 -8.74
C ILE A 286 -11.27 11.20 -8.30
N GLU A 287 -12.36 11.95 -8.36
CA GLU A 287 -12.38 13.36 -7.92
C GLU A 287 -12.14 13.49 -6.41
N THR A 288 -12.63 12.56 -5.60
CA THR A 288 -12.32 12.52 -4.17
C THR A 288 -10.83 12.29 -3.95
N ALA A 289 -10.22 11.35 -4.67
CA ALA A 289 -8.78 11.09 -4.57
C ALA A 289 -7.94 12.32 -4.94
N LYS A 290 -8.30 13.03 -5.99
CA LYS A 290 -7.64 14.30 -6.37
C LYS A 290 -7.74 15.35 -5.25
N LYS A 291 -8.92 15.50 -4.64
CA LYS A 291 -9.13 16.43 -3.51
C LYS A 291 -8.30 16.03 -2.29
N VAL A 292 -8.24 14.74 -1.95
CA VAL A 292 -7.44 14.21 -0.83
C VAL A 292 -5.96 14.59 -0.98
N TRP A 293 -5.40 14.42 -2.17
CA TRP A 293 -4.02 14.79 -2.42
C TRP A 293 -3.79 16.32 -2.44
N ALA A 294 -4.77 17.08 -2.90
CA ALA A 294 -4.69 18.53 -3.02
C ALA A 294 -4.87 19.27 -1.68
N ASP A 295 -5.62 18.71 -0.74
CA ASP A 295 -5.93 19.33 0.56
C ASP A 295 -4.68 19.52 1.44
N GLY A 296 -3.68 18.69 1.30
CA GLY A 296 -2.41 18.79 2.02
C GLY A 296 -2.34 17.97 3.31
N GLU A 297 -3.44 17.52 3.90
CA GLU A 297 -3.43 16.69 5.10
C GLU A 297 -2.81 15.33 4.80
N PHE A 298 -3.35 14.63 3.79
CA PHE A 298 -2.86 13.32 3.39
C PHE A 298 -1.44 13.38 2.80
N SER A 299 -1.17 14.32 1.89
CA SER A 299 0.17 14.47 1.30
C SER A 299 1.22 14.88 2.33
N GLY A 300 0.85 15.67 3.35
CA GLY A 300 1.71 15.98 4.49
C GLY A 300 2.02 14.76 5.34
N TRP A 301 1.02 13.90 5.59
CA TRP A 301 1.23 12.63 6.29
C TRP A 301 2.13 11.68 5.48
N VAL A 302 1.89 11.55 4.17
CA VAL A 302 2.72 10.75 3.24
C VAL A 302 4.19 11.19 3.31
N ALA A 303 4.46 12.49 3.28
CA ALA A 303 5.81 13.02 3.40
C ALA A 303 6.43 12.73 4.79
N GLY A 304 5.66 12.92 5.87
CA GLY A 304 6.10 12.61 7.24
C GLY A 304 6.34 11.11 7.48
N ALA A 305 5.63 10.26 6.77
CA ALA A 305 5.79 8.81 6.79
C ALA A 305 6.93 8.32 5.87
N LEU A 306 7.64 9.23 5.21
CA LEU A 306 8.72 8.94 4.26
C LEU A 306 8.27 8.05 3.08
N LEU A 307 7.04 8.23 2.63
CA LEU A 307 6.50 7.63 1.41
C LEU A 307 6.68 8.57 0.22
N ASN A 308 6.64 8.03 -0.98
CA ASN A 308 6.74 8.84 -2.19
C ASN A 308 5.40 9.52 -2.48
N ASN A 309 5.46 10.80 -2.89
CA ASN A 309 4.31 11.49 -3.43
C ASN A 309 4.10 11.02 -4.88
N PHE A 310 3.25 10.01 -5.03
CA PHE A 310 3.01 9.37 -6.31
C PHE A 310 1.51 9.31 -6.60
N GLN A 311 1.08 10.13 -7.56
CA GLN A 311 -0.33 10.34 -7.84
C GLN A 311 -0.66 9.88 -9.26
N LYS A 312 -1.49 8.86 -9.37
CA LYS A 312 -2.07 8.36 -10.62
C LYS A 312 -3.58 8.21 -10.44
N TYR A 313 -4.33 8.55 -11.49
CA TYR A 313 -5.79 8.55 -11.45
C TYR A 313 -6.36 7.96 -12.74
N GLY A 314 -7.52 7.28 -12.63
CA GLY A 314 -8.22 6.70 -13.79
C GLY A 314 -7.30 5.74 -14.56
N ASP A 315 -7.22 5.96 -15.88
CA ASP A 315 -6.44 5.11 -16.78
C ASP A 315 -4.93 5.14 -16.48
N GLU A 316 -4.40 6.28 -16.00
CA GLU A 316 -2.98 6.34 -15.59
C GLU A 316 -2.67 5.41 -14.41
N ALA A 317 -3.64 5.20 -13.51
CA ALA A 317 -3.47 4.23 -12.43
C ALA A 317 -3.45 2.81 -12.99
N VAL A 318 -4.38 2.47 -13.89
CA VAL A 318 -4.43 1.16 -14.56
C VAL A 318 -3.13 0.87 -15.33
N ASP A 319 -2.65 1.84 -16.11
CA ASP A 319 -1.39 1.70 -16.88
C ASP A 319 -0.19 1.46 -15.97
N PHE A 320 -0.14 2.14 -14.82
CA PHE A 320 0.95 1.94 -13.85
C PHE A 320 0.96 0.53 -13.27
N TYR A 321 -0.20 -0.05 -12.97
CA TYR A 321 -0.28 -1.45 -12.55
C TYR A 321 0.29 -2.40 -13.62
N GLY A 322 0.07 -2.11 -14.90
CA GLY A 322 0.68 -2.83 -16.01
C GLY A 322 2.21 -2.76 -16.00
N VAL A 323 2.78 -1.57 -15.78
CA VAL A 323 4.24 -1.37 -15.69
C VAL A 323 4.84 -2.12 -14.48
N ALA A 324 4.18 -2.04 -13.31
CA ALA A 324 4.62 -2.76 -12.11
C ALA A 324 4.63 -4.27 -12.34
N ARG A 325 3.58 -4.79 -13.00
CA ARG A 325 3.41 -6.18 -13.40
C ARG A 325 4.54 -6.68 -14.30
N GLU A 326 4.87 -5.94 -15.36
CA GLU A 326 5.95 -6.30 -16.28
C GLU A 326 7.31 -6.41 -15.57
N LYS A 327 7.65 -5.43 -14.73
CA LYS A 327 8.89 -5.45 -13.94
C LYS A 327 8.96 -6.66 -13.00
N ALA A 328 7.88 -6.96 -12.30
CA ALA A 328 7.85 -8.09 -11.38
C ALA A 328 7.94 -9.44 -12.11
N MET A 329 7.31 -9.58 -13.29
CA MET A 329 7.44 -10.81 -14.09
C MET A 329 8.88 -11.08 -14.54
N ASN A 330 9.71 -10.04 -14.75
CA ASN A 330 11.15 -10.21 -14.98
C ASN A 330 11.86 -10.76 -13.73
N ALA A 331 11.49 -10.29 -12.53
CA ALA A 331 12.05 -10.80 -11.28
C ALA A 331 11.66 -12.28 -11.05
N TYR A 332 10.42 -12.66 -11.36
CA TYR A 332 9.98 -14.06 -11.35
C TYR A 332 10.79 -14.92 -12.32
N ALA A 333 10.99 -14.47 -13.57
CA ALA A 333 11.77 -15.19 -14.56
C ALA A 333 13.19 -15.51 -14.03
N ILE A 334 13.84 -14.54 -13.40
CA ILE A 334 15.15 -14.73 -12.76
C ILE A 334 15.08 -15.76 -11.62
N LEU A 335 14.09 -15.67 -10.73
CA LEU A 335 13.96 -16.59 -9.60
C LEU A 335 13.63 -18.02 -10.03
N PHE A 336 12.91 -18.20 -11.13
CA PHE A 336 12.56 -19.53 -11.68
C PHE A 336 13.58 -20.03 -12.73
N GLY A 337 14.67 -19.27 -12.99
CA GLY A 337 15.79 -19.71 -13.82
C GLY A 337 15.53 -19.64 -15.33
N GLU A 338 14.71 -18.68 -15.77
CA GLU A 338 14.46 -18.38 -17.19
C GLU A 338 15.46 -17.36 -17.76
#